data_6557fef924d17859f6b63b9de301978e
#
_entry.id   6557fef924d17859f6b63b9de301978e
#
_cell.length_a   1.000
_cell.length_b   1.000
_cell.length_c   1.000
_cell.angle_alpha   90.00
_cell.angle_beta   90.00
_cell.angle_gamma   90.00
#
_symmetry.space_group_name_H-M   'P 1'
#
loop_
_entity.id
_entity.type
_entity.pdbx_description
1 polymer ?
#
loop_
_entity_poly.entity_id
_entity_poly.type
_entity_poly.pdbx_seq_one_letter_code
_entity_poly.pdbx_strand_id
1 'polypeptide(L)'
;MFPGVSVELHKHGRPVKIHLVSTGAVCVKRKFRDATKTGVWAMIDFMLDKKFTEWMPIWVMIVEHPAGLFVIDTGENADVNNPGYFKSSGLFANWFDTTQFKFDVEREEQVGPQLEKLGIKIDDITSVILTHLHLDHIDGLKYFPNTRILVNKYEWDKPFGDLPKLYPSWFKPTLVELNERFEVFDKAFYLTPEKDMVLVETPGHTYGHCSVIIDCDEARIFFAADICYSQDQLLNERYSGTNAKHALAQNTYSKVKAFSKGRKVIFIPSHDQHAGERLKMLTPIF
;
A
#
# COMPACT_ATOMS: atom_id res chain seq x y z
N MET A 1 -3.99 16.09 -8.65
CA MET A 1 -4.52 15.75 -7.31
C MET A 1 -5.67 14.76 -7.47
N PHE A 2 -5.59 13.63 -6.78
CA PHE A 2 -6.65 12.63 -6.72
C PHE A 2 -7.51 12.92 -5.48
N PRO A 3 -8.83 13.13 -5.62
CA PRO A 3 -9.66 13.52 -4.48
C PRO A 3 -9.79 12.39 -3.48
N GLY A 4 -9.62 12.71 -2.20
CA GLY A 4 -9.88 11.76 -1.10
C GLY A 4 -11.36 11.37 -1.05
N VAL A 5 -11.62 10.19 -0.53
CA VAL A 5 -12.96 9.60 -0.39
C VAL A 5 -13.14 9.10 1.02
N SER A 6 -14.30 9.36 1.61
CA SER A 6 -14.69 8.83 2.91
C SER A 6 -16.02 8.08 2.77
N VAL A 7 -16.09 6.91 3.41
CA VAL A 7 -17.32 6.12 3.51
C VAL A 7 -17.51 5.68 4.96
N GLU A 8 -18.77 5.58 5.38
CA GLU A 8 -19.15 4.99 6.65
C GLU A 8 -19.84 3.66 6.38
N LEU A 9 -19.31 2.61 6.95
CA LEU A 9 -19.83 1.25 6.94
C LEU A 9 -20.09 0.81 8.38
N HIS A 10 -20.62 -0.39 8.57
CA HIS A 10 -20.92 -0.89 9.90
C HIS A 10 -20.30 -2.27 10.13
N LYS A 11 -20.03 -2.57 11.38
CA LYS A 11 -19.72 -3.92 11.84
C LYS A 11 -20.53 -4.21 13.10
N HIS A 12 -21.45 -5.16 13.01
CA HIS A 12 -22.41 -5.47 14.09
C HIS A 12 -23.15 -4.21 14.58
N GLY A 13 -23.57 -3.35 13.62
CA GLY A 13 -24.28 -2.09 13.89
C GLY A 13 -23.40 -0.96 14.45
N ARG A 14 -22.09 -1.17 14.64
CA ARG A 14 -21.15 -0.11 15.06
C ARG A 14 -20.52 0.53 13.83
N PRO A 15 -20.37 1.87 13.78
CA PRO A 15 -19.81 2.55 12.62
C PRO A 15 -18.31 2.25 12.48
N VAL A 16 -17.89 2.05 11.24
CA VAL A 16 -16.50 1.96 10.79
C VAL A 16 -16.33 2.97 9.66
N LYS A 17 -15.58 4.03 9.89
CA LYS A 17 -15.31 5.01 8.83
C LYS A 17 -13.99 4.70 8.14
N ILE A 18 -14.01 4.72 6.84
CA ILE A 18 -12.86 4.44 6.00
C ILE A 18 -12.60 5.65 5.12
N HIS A 19 -11.40 6.20 5.25
CA HIS A 19 -10.93 7.32 4.43
C HIS A 19 -9.80 6.82 3.54
N LEU A 20 -9.90 7.09 2.26
CA LEU A 20 -8.84 6.88 1.28
C LEU A 20 -8.34 8.25 0.86
N VAL A 21 -7.11 8.59 1.20
CA VAL A 21 -6.50 9.90 0.91
C VAL A 21 -5.30 9.72 -0.01
N SER A 22 -5.13 10.63 -0.97
CA SER A 22 -3.94 10.63 -1.83
C SER A 22 -2.84 11.48 -1.17
N THR A 23 -1.66 10.90 -1.05
CA THR A 23 -0.47 11.60 -0.54
C THR A 23 0.45 12.08 -1.67
N GLY A 24 -0.11 12.29 -2.85
CA GLY A 24 0.57 12.71 -4.06
C GLY A 24 0.36 11.74 -5.21
N ALA A 25 1.20 11.87 -6.21
CA ALA A 25 1.15 11.03 -7.40
C ALA A 25 2.54 10.55 -7.84
N VAL A 26 2.55 9.39 -8.49
CA VAL A 26 3.76 8.77 -9.05
C VAL A 26 3.54 8.36 -10.51
N CYS A 27 4.57 8.55 -11.35
CA CYS A 27 4.69 7.88 -12.64
C CYS A 27 5.85 6.91 -12.59
N VAL A 28 5.66 5.73 -13.14
CA VAL A 28 6.72 4.73 -13.30
C VAL A 28 6.94 4.41 -14.79
N LYS A 29 8.04 3.79 -15.13
CA LYS A 29 8.22 3.28 -16.51
C LYS A 29 7.10 2.30 -16.85
N ARG A 30 6.57 2.35 -18.10
CA ARG A 30 5.43 1.50 -18.49
C ARG A 30 5.72 0.02 -18.29
N LYS A 31 6.92 -0.43 -18.69
CA LYS A 31 7.33 -1.83 -18.54
C LYS A 31 7.68 -2.21 -17.11
N PHE A 32 7.90 -1.23 -16.24
CA PHE A 32 7.98 -1.43 -14.81
C PHE A 32 6.61 -1.83 -14.24
N ARG A 33 5.55 -1.11 -14.62
CA ARG A 33 4.18 -1.45 -14.24
C ARG A 33 3.65 -2.71 -14.94
N ASP A 34 3.79 -2.76 -16.27
CA ASP A 34 3.22 -3.82 -17.11
C ASP A 34 4.35 -4.58 -17.82
N ALA A 35 4.90 -5.58 -17.16
CA ALA A 35 5.98 -6.39 -17.72
C ALA A 35 5.47 -7.36 -18.77
N THR A 36 6.23 -7.46 -19.88
CA THR A 36 6.03 -8.49 -20.90
C THR A 36 6.98 -9.68 -20.75
N LYS A 37 7.93 -9.57 -19.80
CA LYS A 37 8.97 -10.56 -19.51
C LYS A 37 9.05 -10.78 -18.01
N THR A 38 9.81 -11.78 -17.58
CA THR A 38 10.01 -12.11 -16.16
C THR A 38 11.50 -12.13 -15.81
N GLY A 39 11.79 -12.02 -14.49
CA GLY A 39 13.16 -12.08 -13.97
C GLY A 39 14.08 -10.98 -14.51
N VAL A 40 15.33 -11.33 -14.76
CA VAL A 40 16.36 -10.37 -15.23
C VAL A 40 16.00 -9.71 -16.57
N TRP A 41 15.25 -10.39 -17.42
CA TRP A 41 14.81 -9.84 -18.70
C TRP A 41 13.73 -8.76 -18.53
N ALA A 42 12.87 -8.88 -17.52
CA ALA A 42 11.93 -7.82 -17.18
C ALA A 42 12.69 -6.57 -16.70
N MET A 43 13.70 -6.77 -15.83
CA MET A 43 14.54 -5.68 -15.33
C MET A 43 15.25 -4.93 -16.47
N ILE A 44 15.90 -5.62 -17.37
CA ILE A 44 16.53 -4.99 -18.55
C ILE A 44 15.52 -4.24 -19.39
N ASP A 45 14.33 -4.82 -19.58
CA ASP A 45 13.29 -4.27 -20.45
C ASP A 45 12.72 -2.96 -19.88
N PHE A 46 12.45 -2.87 -18.58
CA PHE A 46 11.96 -1.63 -17.98
C PHE A 46 13.07 -0.58 -17.81
N MET A 47 14.32 -0.97 -17.54
CA MET A 47 15.45 -0.03 -17.46
C MET A 47 15.71 0.67 -18.79
N LEU A 48 15.46 -0.01 -19.93
CA LEU A 48 15.58 0.55 -21.27
C LEU A 48 14.31 1.28 -21.74
N ASP A 49 13.21 1.18 -21.00
CA ASP A 49 11.96 1.85 -21.37
C ASP A 49 12.09 3.37 -21.25
N LYS A 50 11.67 4.08 -22.29
CA LYS A 50 11.69 5.55 -22.32
C LYS A 50 10.34 6.18 -21.97
N LYS A 51 9.28 5.37 -21.89
CA LYS A 51 7.91 5.85 -21.68
C LYS A 51 7.50 5.68 -20.22
N PHE A 52 6.91 6.74 -19.69
CA PHE A 52 6.27 6.70 -18.37
C PHE A 52 4.78 6.36 -18.49
N THR A 53 4.21 5.89 -17.40
CA THR A 53 2.75 5.77 -17.21
C THR A 53 2.11 7.16 -17.13
N GLU A 54 0.81 7.21 -17.11
CA GLU A 54 0.05 8.31 -16.53
C GLU A 54 0.40 8.51 -15.05
N TRP A 55 0.03 9.67 -14.49
CA TRP A 55 0.11 9.90 -13.06
C TRP A 55 -0.85 8.98 -12.32
N MET A 56 -0.36 8.28 -11.33
CA MET A 56 -1.11 7.35 -10.49
C MET A 56 -1.12 7.89 -9.05
N PRO A 57 -2.21 7.76 -8.31
CA PRO A 57 -2.25 8.17 -6.90
C PRO A 57 -1.28 7.36 -6.03
N ILE A 58 -0.94 7.91 -4.88
CA ILE A 58 -0.33 7.19 -3.76
C ILE A 58 -1.38 7.17 -2.65
N TRP A 59 -2.15 6.09 -2.58
CA TRP A 59 -3.25 5.99 -1.63
C TRP A 59 -2.77 5.53 -0.25
N VAL A 60 -3.22 6.24 0.77
CA VAL A 60 -3.15 5.88 2.18
C VAL A 60 -4.57 5.64 2.67
N MET A 61 -4.79 4.59 3.46
CA MET A 61 -6.09 4.30 4.04
C MET A 61 -6.08 4.59 5.54
N ILE A 62 -7.09 5.32 6.01
CA ILE A 62 -7.30 5.64 7.42
C ILE A 62 -8.61 4.99 7.84
N VAL A 63 -8.63 4.32 8.99
CA VAL A 63 -9.78 3.57 9.49
C VAL A 63 -10.11 4.02 10.91
N GLU A 64 -11.26 4.68 11.07
CA GLU A 64 -11.86 4.92 12.36
C GLU A 64 -12.72 3.68 12.72
N HIS A 65 -12.19 2.85 13.60
CA HIS A 65 -12.80 1.59 14.02
C HIS A 65 -13.17 1.66 15.51
N PRO A 66 -14.21 0.94 15.99
CA PRO A 66 -14.54 0.88 17.43
C PRO A 66 -13.38 0.43 18.34
N ALA A 67 -12.41 -0.31 17.80
CA ALA A 67 -11.23 -0.77 18.53
C ALA A 67 -10.05 0.23 18.48
N GLY A 68 -10.15 1.33 17.72
CA GLY A 68 -9.10 2.34 17.60
C GLY A 68 -9.04 3.00 16.24
N LEU A 69 -8.08 3.89 16.07
CA LEU A 69 -7.82 4.62 14.85
C LEU A 69 -6.55 4.09 14.19
N PHE A 70 -6.65 3.64 12.96
CA PHE A 70 -5.57 2.98 12.24
C PHE A 70 -5.21 3.74 10.96
N VAL A 71 -3.92 3.82 10.66
CA VAL A 71 -3.40 4.33 9.39
C VAL A 71 -2.69 3.18 8.68
N ILE A 72 -3.03 2.92 7.44
CA ILE A 72 -2.43 1.86 6.62
C ILE A 72 -1.59 2.53 5.55
N ASP A 73 -0.29 2.31 5.63
CA ASP A 73 0.79 3.02 4.97
C ASP A 73 0.83 4.52 5.35
N THR A 74 1.88 5.22 4.96
CA THR A 74 2.06 6.64 5.30
C THR A 74 2.26 7.53 4.07
N GLY A 75 2.32 6.91 2.90
CA GLY A 75 2.49 7.63 1.65
C GLY A 75 3.87 8.25 1.47
N GLU A 76 3.94 9.18 0.55
CA GLU A 76 5.14 9.90 0.16
C GLU A 76 5.21 11.28 0.82
N ASN A 77 6.39 11.88 0.87
CA ASN A 77 6.56 13.25 1.32
C ASN A 77 7.06 14.19 0.22
N ALA A 78 6.78 15.49 0.36
CA ALA A 78 7.09 16.50 -0.65
C ALA A 78 8.61 16.71 -0.89
N ASP A 79 9.45 16.23 0.03
CA ASP A 79 10.91 16.36 -0.13
C ASP A 79 11.44 15.46 -1.24
N VAL A 80 10.68 14.46 -1.68
CA VAL A 80 11.01 13.59 -2.83
C VAL A 80 11.19 14.41 -4.12
N ASN A 81 10.53 15.57 -4.24
CA ASN A 81 10.68 16.49 -5.37
C ASN A 81 12.03 17.24 -5.35
N ASN A 82 12.75 17.25 -4.23
CA ASN A 82 13.98 18.00 -4.09
C ASN A 82 15.15 17.33 -4.84
N PRO A 83 15.93 18.09 -5.63
CA PRO A 83 17.11 17.54 -6.27
C PRO A 83 18.08 16.92 -5.26
N GLY A 84 18.36 15.64 -5.42
CA GLY A 84 19.31 14.92 -4.58
C GLY A 84 18.72 14.24 -3.35
N TYR A 85 17.42 14.16 -3.24
CA TYR A 85 16.72 13.42 -2.18
C TYR A 85 17.28 12.00 -2.01
N PHE A 86 17.46 11.28 -3.10
CA PHE A 86 17.97 9.89 -3.10
C PHE A 86 19.49 9.75 -2.94
N LYS A 87 20.27 10.84 -2.88
CA LYS A 87 21.75 10.77 -2.84
C LYS A 87 22.29 9.96 -1.67
N SER A 88 21.62 10.03 -0.51
CA SER A 88 22.03 9.27 0.68
C SER A 88 21.87 7.76 0.51
N SER A 89 21.01 7.30 -0.38
CA SER A 89 20.72 5.87 -0.62
C SER A 89 21.83 5.15 -1.40
N GLY A 90 22.79 5.91 -1.97
CA GLY A 90 23.92 5.39 -2.74
C GLY A 90 23.73 5.59 -4.25
N LEU A 91 24.82 5.44 -5.00
CA LEU A 91 24.86 5.81 -6.43
C LEU A 91 23.86 5.05 -7.29
N PHE A 92 23.74 3.75 -7.08
CA PHE A 92 22.82 2.92 -7.85
C PHE A 92 21.35 3.23 -7.53
N ALA A 93 20.99 3.27 -6.25
CA ALA A 93 19.62 3.61 -5.82
C ALA A 93 19.25 5.01 -6.30
N ASN A 94 20.10 6.02 -6.09
CA ASN A 94 19.86 7.36 -6.58
C ASN A 94 19.64 7.41 -8.10
N TRP A 95 20.45 6.73 -8.89
CA TRP A 95 20.27 6.66 -10.33
C TRP A 95 18.98 5.95 -10.70
N PHE A 96 18.69 4.82 -10.04
CA PHE A 96 17.49 4.04 -10.30
C PHE A 96 16.24 4.85 -10.00
N ASP A 97 16.10 5.38 -8.79
CA ASP A 97 14.90 6.10 -8.35
C ASP A 97 14.67 7.38 -9.17
N THR A 98 15.72 8.13 -9.48
CA THR A 98 15.61 9.34 -10.30
C THR A 98 15.30 9.08 -11.78
N THR A 99 15.58 7.88 -12.30
CA THR A 99 15.36 7.54 -13.71
C THR A 99 14.12 6.70 -13.98
N GLN A 100 13.70 5.89 -13.01
CA GLN A 100 12.55 4.99 -13.15
C GLN A 100 11.24 5.58 -12.66
N PHE A 101 11.31 6.55 -11.74
CA PHE A 101 10.14 7.18 -11.11
C PHE A 101 10.10 8.68 -11.38
N LYS A 102 8.90 9.25 -11.32
CA LYS A 102 8.63 10.67 -11.18
C LYS A 102 7.57 10.84 -10.11
N PHE A 103 7.79 11.75 -9.20
CA PHE A 103 6.86 12.07 -8.13
C PHE A 103 6.30 13.48 -8.33
N ASP A 104 5.06 13.67 -7.88
CA ASP A 104 4.38 14.97 -7.80
C ASP A 104 3.63 14.98 -6.46
N VAL A 105 4.24 15.59 -5.47
CA VAL A 105 3.77 15.58 -4.08
C VAL A 105 3.81 16.99 -3.52
N GLU A 106 2.64 17.55 -3.24
CA GLU A 106 2.54 18.83 -2.55
C GLU A 106 2.57 18.63 -1.02
N ARG A 107 3.01 19.66 -0.29
CA ARG A 107 3.11 19.59 1.18
C ARG A 107 1.77 19.30 1.84
N GLU A 108 0.70 19.85 1.29
CA GLU A 108 -0.68 19.73 1.74
C GLU A 108 -1.30 18.35 1.44
N GLU A 109 -0.64 17.55 0.60
CA GLU A 109 -1.05 16.17 0.26
C GLU A 109 -0.46 15.14 1.20
N GLN A 110 0.60 15.45 1.93
CA GLN A 110 1.22 14.51 2.87
C GLN A 110 0.23 14.02 3.92
N VAL A 111 0.47 12.84 4.47
CA VAL A 111 -0.46 12.16 5.40
C VAL A 111 -0.82 13.02 6.61
N GLY A 112 0.12 13.78 7.20
CA GLY A 112 -0.17 14.67 8.34
C GLY A 112 -1.23 15.73 8.02
N PRO A 113 -1.03 16.59 6.98
CA PRO A 113 -2.05 17.51 6.51
C PRO A 113 -3.37 16.85 6.09
N GLN A 114 -3.35 15.64 5.54
CA GLN A 114 -4.58 14.91 5.21
C GLN A 114 -5.34 14.50 6.47
N LEU A 115 -4.66 14.02 7.51
CA LEU A 115 -5.27 13.74 8.81
C LEU A 115 -5.90 14.98 9.42
N GLU A 116 -5.21 16.13 9.38
CA GLU A 116 -5.73 17.41 9.86
C GLU A 116 -7.01 17.83 9.12
N LYS A 117 -7.07 17.68 7.79
CA LYS A 117 -8.28 17.94 6.99
C LYS A 117 -9.46 17.06 7.39
N LEU A 118 -9.21 15.85 7.88
CA LEU A 118 -10.23 14.93 8.40
C LEU A 118 -10.60 15.24 9.86
N GLY A 119 -9.92 16.20 10.51
CA GLY A 119 -10.09 16.49 11.94
C GLY A 119 -9.49 15.45 12.87
N ILE A 120 -8.59 14.60 12.36
CA ILE A 120 -7.94 13.51 13.10
C ILE A 120 -6.61 14.02 13.64
N LYS A 121 -6.41 13.86 14.96
CA LYS A 121 -5.12 14.17 15.60
C LYS A 121 -4.18 12.97 15.52
N ILE A 122 -2.92 13.22 15.23
CA ILE A 122 -1.88 12.18 15.16
C ILE A 122 -1.77 11.39 16.47
N ASP A 123 -1.91 12.07 17.61
CA ASP A 123 -1.83 11.44 18.92
C ASP A 123 -3.00 10.47 19.23
N ASP A 124 -4.11 10.57 18.50
CA ASP A 124 -5.27 9.68 18.65
C ASP A 124 -5.07 8.36 17.86
N ILE A 125 -4.03 8.28 17.01
CA ILE A 125 -3.79 7.10 16.18
C ILE A 125 -3.25 5.96 17.03
N THR A 126 -4.00 4.87 17.03
CA THR A 126 -3.69 3.65 17.77
C THR A 126 -2.48 2.92 17.19
N SER A 127 -2.43 2.81 15.86
CA SER A 127 -1.31 2.18 15.16
C SER A 127 -1.24 2.61 13.69
N VAL A 128 -0.02 2.68 13.17
CA VAL A 128 0.28 2.67 11.74
C VAL A 128 0.61 1.25 11.33
N ILE A 129 0.05 0.76 10.25
CA ILE A 129 0.31 -0.56 9.67
C ILE A 129 1.05 -0.34 8.35
N LEU A 130 2.27 -0.81 8.21
CA LEU A 130 2.99 -0.77 6.94
C LEU A 130 2.78 -2.08 6.20
N THR A 131 2.29 -1.98 4.97
CA THR A 131 2.06 -3.13 4.09
C THR A 131 3.36 -3.73 3.61
N HIS A 132 4.34 -2.86 3.29
CA HIS A 132 5.71 -3.18 2.93
C HIS A 132 6.62 -1.94 3.11
N LEU A 133 7.91 -2.03 2.74
CA LEU A 133 8.91 -1.02 3.08
C LEU A 133 9.40 -0.18 1.87
N HIS A 134 8.63 -0.08 0.78
CA HIS A 134 8.94 0.88 -0.28
C HIS A 134 8.67 2.31 0.16
N LEU A 135 9.38 3.24 -0.46
CA LEU A 135 9.44 4.63 -0.01
C LEU A 135 8.07 5.28 0.05
N ASP A 136 7.28 5.16 -0.99
CA ASP A 136 5.94 5.74 -1.12
C ASP A 136 4.87 5.13 -0.20
N HIS A 137 5.26 4.19 0.66
CA HIS A 137 4.45 3.66 1.77
C HIS A 137 4.95 4.08 3.14
N ILE A 138 6.21 4.52 3.24
CA ILE A 138 6.85 4.79 4.53
C ILE A 138 7.34 6.23 4.71
N ASP A 139 7.41 7.05 3.66
CA ASP A 139 8.09 8.35 3.72
C ASP A 139 7.31 9.41 4.53
N GLY A 140 6.03 9.15 4.81
CA GLY A 140 5.24 9.91 5.77
C GLY A 140 5.46 9.53 7.25
N LEU A 141 6.35 8.58 7.56
CA LEU A 141 6.65 8.15 8.94
C LEU A 141 7.05 9.31 9.86
N LYS A 142 7.64 10.37 9.32
CA LYS A 142 8.03 11.56 10.10
C LYS A 142 6.90 12.17 10.94
N TYR A 143 5.65 11.93 10.58
CA TYR A 143 4.47 12.39 11.32
C TYR A 143 4.14 11.52 12.54
N PHE A 144 4.73 10.31 12.68
CA PHE A 144 4.33 9.31 13.66
C PHE A 144 5.45 8.90 14.64
N PRO A 145 6.25 9.84 15.20
CA PRO A 145 7.41 9.49 16.04
C PRO A 145 7.05 8.74 17.31
N ASN A 146 5.84 8.91 17.81
CA ASN A 146 5.36 8.32 19.05
C ASN A 146 4.26 7.26 18.85
N THR A 147 3.86 7.01 17.60
CA THR A 147 2.81 6.04 17.28
C THR A 147 3.40 4.64 17.14
N ARG A 148 2.65 3.64 17.54
CA ARG A 148 3.02 2.23 17.32
C ARG A 148 2.97 1.91 15.84
N ILE A 149 4.09 1.47 15.25
CA ILE A 149 4.18 1.12 13.84
C ILE A 149 4.35 -0.39 13.71
N LEU A 150 3.44 -1.05 13.01
CA LEU A 150 3.41 -2.49 12.80
C LEU A 150 4.00 -2.83 11.43
N VAL A 151 4.93 -3.78 11.40
CA VAL A 151 5.54 -4.31 10.18
C VAL A 151 5.57 -5.83 10.27
N ASN A 152 5.22 -6.50 9.17
CA ASN A 152 5.42 -7.95 9.08
C ASN A 152 6.90 -8.28 9.31
N LYS A 153 7.18 -9.17 10.27
CA LYS A 153 8.54 -9.58 10.59
C LYS A 153 9.31 -10.08 9.36
N TYR A 154 8.64 -10.81 8.47
CA TYR A 154 9.28 -11.34 7.27
C TYR A 154 9.65 -10.25 6.27
N GLU A 155 8.87 -9.16 6.17
CA GLU A 155 9.22 -7.98 5.37
C GLU A 155 10.46 -7.29 5.94
N TRP A 156 10.52 -7.13 7.26
CA TRP A 156 11.66 -6.54 7.94
C TRP A 156 12.94 -7.37 7.81
N ASP A 157 12.84 -8.69 7.95
CA ASP A 157 14.00 -9.59 7.92
C ASP A 157 14.51 -9.84 6.48
N LYS A 158 13.66 -9.66 5.49
CA LYS A 158 13.97 -9.91 4.08
C LYS A 158 13.44 -8.80 3.17
N PRO A 159 13.92 -7.58 3.37
CA PRO A 159 13.47 -6.44 2.59
C PRO A 159 13.84 -6.59 1.11
N PHE A 160 13.09 -5.92 0.24
CA PHE A 160 13.34 -5.90 -1.19
C PHE A 160 12.96 -4.54 -1.77
N GLY A 161 13.95 -3.78 -2.23
CA GLY A 161 13.76 -2.45 -2.82
C GLY A 161 13.56 -1.33 -1.79
N ASP A 162 13.75 -1.60 -0.51
CA ASP A 162 13.70 -0.61 0.55
C ASP A 162 14.93 0.33 0.53
N LEU A 163 14.75 1.52 1.13
CA LEU A 163 15.77 2.56 1.21
C LEU A 163 16.05 2.95 2.67
N PRO A 164 16.71 2.08 3.48
CA PRO A 164 16.81 2.26 4.93
C PRO A 164 17.58 3.52 5.35
N LYS A 165 18.36 4.12 4.47
CA LYS A 165 19.05 5.39 4.73
C LYS A 165 18.11 6.60 4.71
N LEU A 166 16.90 6.45 4.19
CA LEU A 166 15.84 7.46 4.21
C LEU A 166 14.89 7.27 5.40
N TYR A 167 15.01 6.17 6.15
CA TYR A 167 14.18 5.97 7.34
C TYR A 167 14.49 7.03 8.39
N PRO A 168 13.49 7.55 9.11
CA PRO A 168 13.74 8.36 10.29
C PRO A 168 14.63 7.62 11.29
N SER A 169 15.60 8.31 11.88
CA SER A 169 16.60 7.69 12.79
C SER A 169 15.98 7.02 14.03
N TRP A 170 14.77 7.42 14.41
CA TRP A 170 14.01 6.84 15.51
C TRP A 170 13.16 5.63 15.07
N PHE A 171 13.03 5.35 13.77
CA PHE A 171 12.15 4.31 13.27
C PHE A 171 12.55 2.92 13.76
N LYS A 172 11.75 2.41 14.65
CA LYS A 172 11.88 1.07 15.21
C LYS A 172 10.50 0.42 15.27
N PRO A 173 10.10 -0.37 14.26
CA PRO A 173 8.77 -0.94 14.19
C PRO A 173 8.54 -2.02 15.24
N THR A 174 7.28 -2.22 15.59
CA THR A 174 6.80 -3.43 16.25
C THR A 174 6.66 -4.51 15.18
N LEU A 175 7.51 -5.53 15.26
CA LEU A 175 7.45 -6.64 14.32
C LEU A 175 6.31 -7.58 14.68
N VAL A 176 5.44 -7.88 13.72
CA VAL A 176 4.33 -8.83 13.89
C VAL A 176 4.60 -10.11 13.09
N GLU A 177 4.33 -11.24 13.70
CA GLU A 177 4.39 -12.55 13.06
C GLU A 177 2.97 -12.96 12.62
N LEU A 178 2.82 -13.29 11.35
CA LEU A 178 1.54 -13.74 10.79
C LEU A 178 1.36 -15.24 11.05
N ASN A 179 0.96 -15.58 12.26
CA ASN A 179 0.84 -16.96 12.74
C ASN A 179 -0.59 -17.51 12.70
N GLU A 180 -1.55 -16.66 12.36
CA GLU A 180 -2.96 -17.01 12.20
C GLU A 180 -3.26 -17.36 10.73
N ARG A 181 -4.46 -17.87 10.50
CA ARG A 181 -5.01 -18.09 9.16
C ARG A 181 -6.27 -17.27 8.99
N PHE A 182 -6.45 -16.71 7.80
CA PHE A 182 -7.70 -16.05 7.42
C PHE A 182 -8.19 -16.56 6.06
N GLU A 183 -9.20 -17.42 6.09
CA GLU A 183 -9.83 -18.03 4.92
C GLU A 183 -8.82 -18.66 3.94
N VAL A 184 -8.61 -18.05 2.76
CA VAL A 184 -7.67 -18.52 1.73
C VAL A 184 -6.22 -18.11 1.98
N PHE A 185 -6.00 -17.20 2.93
CA PHE A 185 -4.68 -16.72 3.31
C PHE A 185 -4.12 -17.55 4.45
N ASP A 186 -3.00 -18.23 4.19
CA ASP A 186 -2.40 -19.17 5.15
C ASP A 186 -1.70 -18.46 6.31
N LYS A 187 -1.36 -17.17 6.13
CA LYS A 187 -0.71 -16.35 7.15
C LYS A 187 -1.45 -15.03 7.31
N ALA A 188 -1.83 -14.72 8.53
CA ALA A 188 -2.57 -13.54 8.91
C ALA A 188 -2.22 -13.08 10.34
N PHE A 189 -2.55 -11.82 10.63
CA PHE A 189 -2.49 -11.24 11.96
C PHE A 189 -3.73 -10.35 12.16
N TYR A 190 -4.51 -10.61 13.20
CA TYR A 190 -5.69 -9.83 13.51
C TYR A 190 -5.31 -8.52 14.19
N LEU A 191 -5.78 -7.41 13.62
CA LEU A 191 -5.49 -6.06 14.08
C LEU A 191 -6.46 -5.60 15.16
N THR A 192 -7.62 -6.24 15.24
CA THR A 192 -8.70 -5.94 16.21
C THR A 192 -9.07 -7.16 17.05
N PRO A 193 -9.52 -6.98 18.29
CA PRO A 193 -10.00 -8.09 19.12
C PRO A 193 -11.19 -8.83 18.51
N GLU A 194 -12.05 -8.11 17.76
CA GLU A 194 -13.22 -8.63 17.07
C GLU A 194 -12.88 -9.46 15.83
N LYS A 195 -11.61 -9.47 15.42
CA LYS A 195 -11.09 -10.19 14.24
C LYS A 195 -11.72 -9.75 12.90
N ASP A 196 -12.21 -8.53 12.84
CA ASP A 196 -12.87 -7.93 11.68
C ASP A 196 -11.93 -7.00 10.87
N MET A 197 -10.73 -6.73 11.39
CA MET A 197 -9.63 -6.10 10.64
C MET A 197 -8.40 -6.99 10.72
N VAL A 198 -7.88 -7.38 9.56
CA VAL A 198 -6.82 -8.40 9.46
C VAL A 198 -5.75 -8.03 8.46
N LEU A 199 -4.49 -8.21 8.85
CA LEU A 199 -3.32 -8.15 7.98
C LEU A 199 -3.09 -9.54 7.40
N VAL A 200 -3.07 -9.69 6.08
CA VAL A 200 -2.87 -10.96 5.38
C VAL A 200 -1.62 -10.93 4.53
N GLU A 201 -0.90 -12.06 4.46
CA GLU A 201 0.29 -12.21 3.61
C GLU A 201 -0.11 -12.24 2.14
N THR A 202 0.44 -11.31 1.35
CA THR A 202 0.20 -11.18 -0.11
C THR A 202 1.52 -10.98 -0.85
N PRO A 203 2.48 -11.93 -0.73
CA PRO A 203 3.82 -11.79 -1.26
C PRO A 203 3.85 -11.79 -2.79
N GLY A 204 4.88 -11.18 -3.33
CA GLY A 204 5.12 -11.10 -4.78
C GLY A 204 5.84 -9.81 -5.13
N HIS A 205 5.24 -8.67 -4.84
CA HIS A 205 5.84 -7.35 -4.97
C HIS A 205 7.10 -7.25 -4.10
N THR A 206 6.96 -7.46 -2.78
CA THR A 206 8.06 -7.80 -1.89
C THR A 206 7.86 -9.21 -1.32
N TYR A 207 8.86 -9.74 -0.60
CA TYR A 207 8.77 -11.09 -0.03
C TYR A 207 7.79 -11.17 1.13
N GLY A 208 7.70 -10.13 1.93
CA GLY A 208 6.85 -10.05 3.11
C GLY A 208 5.66 -9.09 2.96
N HIS A 209 5.36 -8.68 1.73
CA HIS A 209 4.23 -7.80 1.42
C HIS A 209 2.93 -8.31 2.05
N CYS A 210 2.16 -7.38 2.61
CA CYS A 210 0.87 -7.64 3.23
C CYS A 210 -0.22 -6.74 2.66
N SER A 211 -1.45 -7.18 2.81
CA SER A 211 -2.65 -6.39 2.55
C SER A 211 -3.53 -6.33 3.79
N VAL A 212 -4.39 -5.33 3.91
CA VAL A 212 -5.34 -5.22 5.02
C VAL A 212 -6.76 -5.47 4.52
N ILE A 213 -7.48 -6.33 5.22
CA ILE A 213 -8.90 -6.59 4.96
C ILE A 213 -9.70 -6.06 6.14
N ILE A 214 -10.75 -5.29 5.85
CA ILE A 214 -11.73 -4.79 6.82
C ILE A 214 -13.06 -5.44 6.47
N ASP A 215 -13.57 -6.27 7.40
CA ASP A 215 -14.79 -7.03 7.21
C ASP A 215 -15.98 -6.27 7.81
N CYS A 216 -16.70 -5.53 6.97
CA CYS A 216 -17.93 -4.81 7.34
C CYS A 216 -19.18 -5.58 6.92
N ASP A 217 -20.34 -5.17 7.48
CA ASP A 217 -21.63 -5.83 7.21
C ASP A 217 -22.05 -5.64 5.74
N GLU A 218 -21.74 -4.46 5.14
CA GLU A 218 -22.13 -4.11 3.77
C GLU A 218 -21.16 -4.66 2.71
N ALA A 219 -19.88 -4.73 3.02
CA ALA A 219 -18.82 -5.16 2.11
C ALA A 219 -17.51 -5.46 2.84
N ARG A 220 -16.64 -6.20 2.20
CA ARG A 220 -15.23 -6.34 2.62
C ARG A 220 -14.36 -5.35 1.87
N ILE A 221 -13.65 -4.52 2.59
CA ILE A 221 -12.69 -3.59 2.00
C ILE A 221 -11.33 -4.25 2.02
N PHE A 222 -10.76 -4.46 0.84
CA PHE A 222 -9.46 -5.08 0.65
C PHE A 222 -8.46 -4.02 0.19
N PHE A 223 -7.73 -3.43 1.13
CA PHE A 223 -6.61 -2.57 0.80
C PHE A 223 -5.44 -3.44 0.34
N ALA A 224 -5.27 -3.50 -0.96
CA ALA A 224 -4.37 -4.44 -1.62
C ALA A 224 -2.91 -3.99 -1.59
N ALA A 225 -2.67 -2.71 -1.30
CA ALA A 225 -1.38 -2.08 -1.47
C ALA A 225 -0.81 -2.37 -2.89
N ASP A 226 0.39 -2.91 -3.00
CA ASP A 226 1.11 -3.09 -4.24
C ASP A 226 1.08 -4.53 -4.79
N ILE A 227 0.04 -5.30 -4.45
CA ILE A 227 -0.21 -6.57 -5.16
C ILE A 227 -0.17 -6.32 -6.67
N CYS A 228 -0.79 -5.21 -7.11
CA CYS A 228 -0.85 -4.73 -8.48
C CYS A 228 -1.13 -3.23 -8.50
N TYR A 229 -0.85 -2.58 -9.63
CA TYR A 229 -1.10 -1.14 -9.82
C TYR A 229 -2.57 -0.81 -10.10
N SER A 230 -3.38 -1.76 -10.51
CA SER A 230 -4.80 -1.57 -10.77
C SER A 230 -5.59 -2.87 -10.67
N GLN A 231 -6.89 -2.77 -10.41
CA GLN A 231 -7.79 -3.93 -10.48
C GLN A 231 -7.75 -4.61 -11.85
N ASP A 232 -7.61 -3.83 -12.92
CA ASP A 232 -7.50 -4.36 -14.28
C ASP A 232 -6.26 -5.26 -14.46
N GLN A 233 -5.13 -4.93 -13.84
CA GLN A 233 -3.96 -5.80 -13.82
C GLN A 233 -4.25 -7.16 -13.17
N LEU A 234 -4.93 -7.16 -12.02
CA LEU A 234 -5.31 -8.40 -11.34
C LEU A 234 -6.26 -9.25 -12.20
N LEU A 235 -7.29 -8.62 -12.79
CA LEU A 235 -8.28 -9.31 -13.60
C LEU A 235 -7.69 -9.93 -14.85
N ASN A 236 -6.78 -9.22 -15.53
CA ASN A 236 -6.13 -9.64 -16.76
C ASN A 236 -4.78 -10.35 -16.55
N GLU A 237 -4.43 -10.69 -15.30
CA GLU A 237 -3.18 -11.40 -14.95
C GLU A 237 -1.92 -10.73 -15.50
N ARG A 238 -1.90 -9.40 -15.50
CA ARG A 238 -0.71 -8.61 -15.83
C ARG A 238 0.11 -8.37 -14.58
N TYR A 239 1.42 -8.42 -14.69
CA TYR A 239 2.33 -8.37 -13.56
C TYR A 239 3.34 -7.24 -13.70
N SER A 240 3.76 -6.69 -12.57
CA SER A 240 4.88 -5.75 -12.50
C SER A 240 6.20 -6.42 -12.89
N GLY A 241 7.09 -5.63 -13.50
CA GLY A 241 8.45 -6.06 -13.82
C GLY A 241 9.38 -6.13 -12.60
N THR A 242 8.94 -5.61 -11.47
CA THR A 242 9.75 -5.48 -10.24
C THR A 242 9.31 -6.39 -9.12
N ASN A 243 8.48 -7.38 -9.38
CA ASN A 243 8.14 -8.35 -8.36
C ASN A 243 9.39 -9.07 -7.83
N ALA A 244 9.57 -9.12 -6.51
CA ALA A 244 10.63 -9.89 -5.86
C ALA A 244 10.61 -11.35 -6.28
N LYS A 245 9.39 -11.90 -6.53
CA LYS A 245 9.23 -13.25 -7.08
C LYS A 245 7.91 -13.38 -7.83
N HIS A 246 7.97 -13.54 -9.13
CA HIS A 246 6.81 -13.65 -10.02
C HIS A 246 5.82 -14.77 -9.62
N ALA A 247 6.33 -15.97 -9.29
CA ALA A 247 5.47 -17.09 -8.87
C ALA A 247 4.68 -16.80 -7.57
N LEU A 248 5.23 -15.98 -6.66
CA LEU A 248 4.50 -15.53 -5.47
C LEU A 248 3.38 -14.56 -5.86
N ALA A 249 3.64 -13.62 -6.77
CA ALA A 249 2.62 -12.70 -7.27
C ALA A 249 1.47 -13.46 -7.96
N GLN A 250 1.77 -14.47 -8.77
CA GLN A 250 0.75 -15.33 -9.38
C GLN A 250 -0.12 -16.05 -8.34
N ASN A 251 0.51 -16.61 -7.29
CA ASN A 251 -0.22 -17.26 -6.20
C ASN A 251 -1.10 -16.27 -5.44
N THR A 252 -0.57 -15.07 -5.16
CA THR A 252 -1.32 -13.99 -4.51
C THR A 252 -2.54 -13.59 -5.34
N TYR A 253 -2.39 -13.39 -6.66
CA TYR A 253 -3.52 -13.09 -7.55
C TYR A 253 -4.59 -14.19 -7.50
N SER A 254 -4.18 -15.46 -7.52
CA SER A 254 -5.10 -16.60 -7.42
C SER A 254 -5.86 -16.61 -6.10
N LYS A 255 -5.18 -16.35 -4.97
CA LYS A 255 -5.81 -16.24 -3.66
C LYS A 255 -6.79 -15.07 -3.58
N VAL A 256 -6.43 -13.88 -4.10
CA VAL A 256 -7.32 -12.71 -4.12
C VAL A 256 -8.58 -12.99 -4.93
N LYS A 257 -8.44 -13.58 -6.13
CA LYS A 257 -9.59 -13.97 -6.96
C LYS A 257 -10.48 -15.00 -6.24
N ALA A 258 -9.88 -16.01 -5.60
CA ALA A 258 -10.63 -17.02 -4.83
C ALA A 258 -11.36 -16.41 -3.62
N PHE A 259 -10.70 -15.50 -2.90
CA PHE A 259 -11.28 -14.77 -1.77
C PHE A 259 -12.48 -13.92 -2.19
N SER A 260 -12.40 -13.28 -3.35
CA SER A 260 -13.42 -12.34 -3.83
C SER A 260 -14.62 -13.03 -4.49
N LYS A 261 -14.50 -14.30 -4.86
CA LYS A 261 -15.56 -15.02 -5.58
C LYS A 261 -16.82 -15.20 -4.72
N GLY A 262 -17.93 -14.70 -5.23
CA GLY A 262 -19.25 -14.81 -4.54
C GLY A 262 -19.38 -13.90 -3.32
N ARG A 263 -18.54 -12.88 -3.20
CA ARG A 263 -18.52 -11.93 -2.08
C ARG A 263 -18.41 -10.51 -2.59
N LYS A 264 -19.00 -9.57 -1.85
CA LYS A 264 -18.83 -8.15 -2.15
C LYS A 264 -17.50 -7.65 -1.57
N VAL A 265 -16.42 -7.77 -2.35
CA VAL A 265 -15.08 -7.30 -2.01
C VAL A 265 -14.76 -6.07 -2.82
N ILE A 266 -14.45 -4.97 -2.15
CA ILE A 266 -14.00 -3.71 -2.75
C ILE A 266 -12.48 -3.73 -2.74
N PHE A 267 -11.87 -3.84 -3.91
CA PHE A 267 -10.44 -4.02 -4.07
C PHE A 267 -9.74 -2.67 -4.33
N ILE A 268 -8.79 -2.32 -3.47
CA ILE A 268 -8.15 -1.00 -3.41
C ILE A 268 -6.62 -1.15 -3.53
N PRO A 269 -6.04 -1.18 -4.74
CA PRO A 269 -4.60 -1.03 -4.94
C PRO A 269 -4.13 0.39 -4.65
N SER A 270 -2.89 0.55 -4.17
CA SER A 270 -2.33 1.86 -3.77
C SER A 270 -2.18 2.85 -4.93
N HIS A 271 -2.07 2.35 -6.16
CA HIS A 271 -1.83 3.21 -7.33
C HIS A 271 -2.98 3.20 -8.35
N ASP A 272 -4.14 2.64 -7.99
CA ASP A 272 -5.27 2.58 -8.90
C ASP A 272 -6.07 3.89 -8.88
N GLN A 273 -6.16 4.56 -10.03
CA GLN A 273 -6.89 5.83 -10.19
C GLN A 273 -8.38 5.70 -9.88
N HIS A 274 -8.95 4.50 -10.05
CA HIS A 274 -10.38 4.23 -9.83
C HIS A 274 -10.69 3.68 -8.43
N ALA A 275 -9.68 3.50 -7.58
CA ALA A 275 -9.87 2.94 -6.23
C ALA A 275 -10.82 3.78 -5.37
N GLY A 276 -10.68 5.11 -5.42
CA GLY A 276 -11.56 6.03 -4.67
C GLY A 276 -13.03 5.94 -5.12
N GLU A 277 -13.26 5.88 -6.44
CA GLU A 277 -14.62 5.73 -6.97
C GLU A 277 -15.23 4.37 -6.59
N ARG A 278 -14.46 3.28 -6.70
CA ARG A 278 -14.92 1.95 -6.27
C ARG A 278 -15.27 1.91 -4.79
N LEU A 279 -14.44 2.53 -3.94
CA LEU A 279 -14.75 2.63 -2.51
C LEU A 279 -16.05 3.41 -2.28
N LYS A 280 -16.20 4.59 -2.88
CA LYS A 280 -17.38 5.45 -2.75
C LYS A 280 -18.67 4.76 -3.17
N MET A 281 -18.63 4.03 -4.29
CA MET A 281 -19.77 3.34 -4.87
C MET A 281 -19.97 1.92 -4.34
N LEU A 282 -19.05 1.44 -3.49
CA LEU A 282 -18.98 0.05 -3.03
C LEU A 282 -19.06 -0.95 -4.20
N THR A 283 -18.33 -0.66 -5.28
CA THR A 283 -18.30 -1.48 -6.49
C THR A 283 -17.40 -2.69 -6.28
N PRO A 284 -17.92 -3.92 -6.30
CA PRO A 284 -17.11 -5.11 -6.06
C PRO A 284 -16.19 -5.42 -7.25
N ILE A 285 -15.17 -6.25 -7.00
CA ILE A 285 -14.23 -6.70 -8.02
C ILE A 285 -14.87 -7.65 -9.04
N PHE A 286 -15.92 -8.44 -8.64
CA PHE A 286 -16.70 -9.34 -9.48
C PHE A 286 -18.20 -9.12 -9.26
#